data_7b47a79ab2f1599cc2b4f2cc54ab3dc8
#
_entry.id   7b47a79ab2f1599cc2b4f2cc54ab3dc8
#
_cell.length_a   1.000
_cell.length_b   1.000
_cell.length_c   1.000
_cell.angle_alpha   90.00
_cell.angle_beta   90.00
_cell.angle_gamma   90.00
#
_symmetry.space_group_name_H-M   'P 1'
#
loop_
_entity.id
_entity.type
_entity.pdbx_description
1 polymer ?
#
loop_
_entity_poly.entity_id
_entity_poly.type
_entity_poly.pdbx_seq_one_letter_code
_entity_poly.pdbx_strand_id
1 'polypeptide(L)'
;MKKTRKAQARNEIGPRIRQARLRCQPPVSQDDLAGKLAARGVYLDRTAISRIESQSRYLMDYEISAIARALKVTVASFFGEP
;
A
#
# COMPACT_ATOMS: atom_id res chain seq x y z
N MET A 1 -15.77 -15.28 -19.07
CA MET A 1 -14.38 -15.44 -18.96
C MET A 1 -13.88 -14.95 -17.63
N LYS A 2 -13.08 -15.70 -17.05
CA LYS A 2 -12.67 -15.30 -15.79
C LYS A 2 -11.54 -14.33 -15.87
N LYS A 3 -11.55 -13.39 -14.97
CA LYS A 3 -10.52 -12.46 -14.88
C LYS A 3 -9.30 -13.12 -14.32
N THR A 4 -8.30 -13.20 -15.08
CA THR A 4 -7.10 -13.80 -14.62
C THR A 4 -6.28 -12.80 -13.86
N ARG A 5 -5.79 -13.19 -12.72
CA ARG A 5 -4.85 -12.35 -12.05
C ARG A 5 -3.58 -12.29 -12.89
N LYS A 6 -2.98 -11.12 -12.97
CA LYS A 6 -1.74 -10.98 -13.72
C LYS A 6 -0.72 -11.96 -13.18
N ALA A 7 -0.11 -12.72 -14.09
CA ALA A 7 0.90 -13.67 -13.68
C ALA A 7 2.05 -13.00 -12.94
N GLN A 8 2.32 -11.74 -13.27
CA GLN A 8 3.40 -10.98 -12.66
C GLN A 8 2.99 -10.18 -11.44
N ALA A 9 1.73 -10.27 -11.03
CA ALA A 9 1.31 -9.53 -9.84
C ALA A 9 2.07 -10.02 -8.62
N ARG A 10 2.76 -9.12 -7.94
CA ARG A 10 3.60 -9.44 -6.80
C ARG A 10 2.91 -9.20 -5.48
N ASN A 11 1.77 -8.56 -5.51
CA ASN A 11 0.93 -8.39 -4.33
C ASN A 11 -0.49 -8.20 -4.80
N GLU A 12 -1.45 -8.42 -3.91
CA GLU A 12 -2.85 -8.25 -4.28
C GLU A 12 -3.47 -7.00 -3.66
N ILE A 13 -2.76 -6.31 -2.78
CA ILE A 13 -3.36 -5.22 -2.02
C ILE A 13 -2.96 -3.83 -2.52
N GLY A 14 -2.05 -3.74 -3.49
CA GLY A 14 -1.58 -2.45 -3.97
C GLY A 14 -2.66 -1.46 -4.33
N PRO A 15 -3.67 -1.84 -5.12
CA PRO A 15 -4.75 -0.93 -5.47
C PRO A 15 -5.54 -0.44 -4.25
N ARG A 16 -5.69 -1.26 -3.22
CA ARG A 16 -6.39 -0.85 -2.01
C ARG A 16 -5.55 0.07 -1.15
N ILE A 17 -4.24 -0.09 -1.18
CA ILE A 17 -3.34 0.87 -0.53
C ILE A 17 -3.50 2.24 -1.18
N ARG A 18 -3.54 2.28 -2.50
CA ARG A 18 -3.74 3.54 -3.22
C ARG A 18 -5.08 4.17 -2.84
N GLN A 19 -6.15 3.37 -2.81
CA GLN A 19 -7.45 3.88 -2.42
C GLN A 19 -7.42 4.47 -1.00
N ALA A 20 -6.82 3.75 -0.07
CA ALA A 20 -6.77 4.20 1.32
C ALA A 20 -6.00 5.51 1.42
N ARG A 21 -4.90 5.62 0.67
CA ARG A 21 -4.09 6.83 0.65
C ARG A 21 -4.91 8.03 0.16
N LEU A 22 -5.66 7.82 -0.91
CA LEU A 22 -6.42 8.91 -1.52
C LEU A 22 -7.69 9.24 -0.74
N ARG A 23 -8.15 8.35 0.12
CA ARG A 23 -9.32 8.60 0.98
C ARG A 23 -8.98 9.34 2.26
N CYS A 24 -7.71 9.49 2.57
CA CYS A 24 -7.33 10.26 3.74
C CYS A 24 -7.77 11.72 3.58
N GLN A 25 -7.96 12.39 4.70
CA GLN A 25 -8.37 13.79 4.71
C GLN A 25 -7.32 14.63 5.43
N PRO A 26 -6.48 15.37 4.71
CA PRO A 26 -6.45 15.46 3.23
C PRO A 26 -5.80 14.23 2.62
N PRO A 27 -5.96 14.03 1.33
CA PRO A 27 -5.33 12.89 0.67
C PRO A 27 -3.82 12.88 0.88
N VAL A 28 -3.28 11.68 1.00
CA VAL A 28 -1.85 11.47 1.26
C VAL A 28 -1.17 11.15 -0.06
N SER A 29 -0.16 11.92 -0.44
CA SER A 29 0.61 11.63 -1.64
C SER A 29 1.53 10.44 -1.40
N GLN A 30 2.12 9.91 -2.47
CA GLN A 30 3.12 8.85 -2.33
C GLN A 30 4.34 9.35 -1.54
N ASP A 31 4.75 10.59 -1.77
CA ASP A 31 5.86 11.17 -1.01
C ASP A 31 5.49 11.34 0.47
N ASP A 32 4.27 11.75 0.75
CA ASP A 32 3.81 11.89 2.13
C ASP A 32 3.82 10.52 2.82
N LEU A 33 3.36 9.49 2.11
CA LEU A 33 3.38 8.14 2.68
C LEU A 33 4.80 7.69 2.97
N ALA A 34 5.72 7.96 2.05
CA ALA A 34 7.13 7.63 2.26
C ALA A 34 7.65 8.28 3.55
N GLY A 35 7.31 9.54 3.77
CA GLY A 35 7.72 10.24 4.99
C GLY A 35 7.10 9.63 6.25
N LYS A 36 5.82 9.29 6.19
CA LYS A 36 5.15 8.66 7.33
C LYS A 36 5.77 7.31 7.66
N LEU A 37 6.15 6.55 6.65
CA LEU A 37 6.78 5.25 6.84
C LEU A 37 8.18 5.40 7.42
N ALA A 38 8.95 6.36 6.91
CA ALA A 38 10.29 6.62 7.43
C ALA A 38 10.25 6.95 8.92
N ALA A 39 9.25 7.71 9.34
CA ALA A 39 9.08 8.04 10.75
C ALA A 39 8.82 6.81 11.61
N ARG A 40 8.40 5.71 11.00
CA ARG A 40 8.17 4.44 11.69
C ARG A 40 9.31 3.45 11.48
N GLY A 41 10.40 3.90 10.84
CA GLY A 41 11.55 3.05 10.61
C GLY A 41 11.42 2.14 9.40
N VAL A 42 10.45 2.38 8.53
CA VAL A 42 10.24 1.60 7.31
C VAL A 42 10.56 2.48 6.12
N TYR A 43 11.57 2.11 5.36
CA TYR A 43 12.10 2.98 4.32
C TYR A 43 11.69 2.47 2.94
N LEU A 44 10.59 3.05 2.45
CA LEU A 44 10.09 2.82 1.10
C LEU A 44 9.99 4.19 0.45
N ASP A 45 10.75 4.39 -0.61
CA ASP A 45 10.70 5.66 -1.31
C ASP A 45 9.48 5.70 -2.23
N ARG A 46 9.28 6.82 -2.88
CA ARG A 46 8.15 7.03 -3.77
C ARG A 46 8.09 5.96 -4.87
N THR A 47 9.25 5.61 -5.43
CA THR A 47 9.30 4.61 -6.49
C THR A 47 8.83 3.25 -5.98
N ALA A 48 9.28 2.86 -4.79
CA ALA A 48 8.87 1.61 -4.20
C ALA A 48 7.36 1.60 -3.95
N ILE A 49 6.81 2.70 -3.44
CA ILE A 49 5.37 2.81 -3.19
C ILE A 49 4.60 2.72 -4.50
N SER A 50 5.08 3.41 -5.53
CA SER A 50 4.44 3.35 -6.84
C SER A 50 4.39 1.92 -7.36
N ARG A 51 5.48 1.18 -7.20
CA ARG A 51 5.53 -0.21 -7.65
C ARG A 51 4.65 -1.13 -6.83
N ILE A 52 4.51 -0.85 -5.54
CA ILE A 52 3.57 -1.58 -4.69
C ILE A 52 2.15 -1.37 -5.20
N GLU A 53 1.78 -0.11 -5.46
CA GLU A 53 0.42 0.22 -5.90
C GLU A 53 0.10 -0.34 -7.28
N SER A 54 1.11 -0.49 -8.13
CA SER A 54 0.93 -1.10 -9.45
C SER A 54 1.08 -2.61 -9.43
N GLN A 55 1.30 -3.19 -8.26
CA GLN A 55 1.43 -4.64 -8.07
C GLN A 55 2.68 -5.24 -8.69
N SER A 56 3.70 -4.43 -8.90
CA SER A 56 4.96 -4.90 -9.48
C SER A 56 6.06 -5.11 -8.45
N ARG A 57 5.74 -5.00 -7.15
CA ARG A 57 6.69 -5.21 -6.07
C ARG A 57 6.04 -6.04 -4.98
N TYR A 58 6.78 -7.00 -4.44
CA TYR A 58 6.32 -7.76 -3.28
C TYR A 58 6.28 -6.87 -2.05
N LEU A 59 5.46 -7.26 -1.09
CA LEU A 59 5.35 -6.59 0.20
C LEU A 59 5.75 -7.55 1.31
N MET A 60 6.52 -7.04 2.25
CA MET A 60 6.83 -7.77 3.46
C MET A 60 5.73 -7.50 4.48
N ASP A 61 5.56 -8.43 5.42
CA ASP A 61 4.50 -8.30 6.42
C ASP A 61 4.63 -7.02 7.24
N TYR A 62 5.85 -6.67 7.64
CA TYR A 62 6.05 -5.45 8.44
C TYR A 62 5.78 -4.20 7.62
N GLU A 63 5.96 -4.26 6.31
CA GLU A 63 5.62 -3.13 5.44
C GLU A 63 4.12 -2.94 5.38
N ILE A 64 3.37 -4.03 5.26
CA ILE A 64 1.90 -3.98 5.23
C ILE A 64 1.39 -3.36 6.52
N SER A 65 1.91 -3.82 7.65
CA SER A 65 1.51 -3.32 8.95
C SER A 65 1.80 -1.84 9.11
N ALA A 66 3.00 -1.41 8.68
CA ALA A 66 3.39 -0.01 8.79
C ALA A 66 2.53 0.89 7.91
N ILE A 67 2.23 0.43 6.68
CA ILE A 67 1.38 1.20 5.77
C ILE A 67 -0.01 1.37 6.37
N ALA A 68 -0.59 0.29 6.91
CA ALA A 68 -1.92 0.36 7.51
C ALA A 68 -1.93 1.38 8.67
N ARG A 69 -0.91 1.37 9.51
CA ARG A 69 -0.81 2.32 10.62
C ARG A 69 -0.64 3.73 10.13
N ALA A 70 0.21 3.93 9.11
CA ALA A 70 0.44 5.25 8.56
C ALA A 70 -0.83 5.85 7.99
N LEU A 71 -1.68 5.03 7.38
CA LEU A 71 -2.93 5.48 6.78
C LEU A 71 -4.12 5.35 7.71
N LYS A 72 -3.90 4.85 8.93
CA LYS A 72 -4.93 4.72 9.97
C LYS A 72 -6.09 3.84 9.54
N VAL A 73 -5.75 2.76 8.87
CA VAL A 73 -6.73 1.74 8.47
C VAL A 73 -6.28 0.40 9.02
N THR A 74 -7.17 -0.59 8.97
CA THR A 74 -6.81 -1.94 9.41
C THR A 74 -6.10 -2.67 8.28
N VAL A 75 -5.23 -3.61 8.64
CA VAL A 75 -4.63 -4.50 7.64
C VAL A 75 -5.73 -5.26 6.91
N ALA A 76 -6.76 -5.70 7.64
CA ALA A 76 -7.86 -6.45 7.04
C ALA A 76 -8.55 -5.68 5.92
N SER A 77 -8.62 -4.36 6.03
CA SER A 77 -9.28 -3.55 4.99
C SER A 77 -8.56 -3.66 3.65
N PHE A 78 -7.25 -3.92 3.65
CA PHE A 78 -6.50 -4.10 2.40
C PHE A 78 -6.87 -5.39 1.70
N PHE A 79 -7.49 -6.33 2.43
CA PHE A 79 -7.92 -7.61 1.88
C PHE A 79 -9.43 -7.68 1.69
N GLY A 80 -10.11 -6.53 1.74
CA GLY A 80 -11.54 -6.47 1.50
C GLY A 80 -12.39 -6.75 2.72
N GLU A 81 -11.79 -6.81 3.91
CA GLU A 81 -12.50 -7.03 5.16
C GLU A 81 -12.67 -5.72 5.90
N PRO A 82 -13.69 -5.59 6.73
CA PRO A 82 -13.86 -4.38 7.50
C PRO A 82 -12.77 -4.17 8.54
#